data_cb1f5dc3d11bb59ad284b91a8d1424d2
#
_entry.id   cb1f5dc3d11bb59ad284b91a8d1424d2
#
_cell.length_a   1.000
_cell.length_b   1.000
_cell.length_c   1.000
_cell.angle_alpha   90.00
_cell.angle_beta   90.00
_cell.angle_gamma   90.00
#
_symmetry.space_group_name_H-M   'P 1'
#
loop_
_entity.id
_entity.type
_entity.pdbx_description
1 polymer ?
#
loop_
_entity_poly.entity_id
_entity_poly.type
_entity_poly.pdbx_seq_one_letter_code
_entity_poly.pdbx_strand_id
1 'polypeptide(L)'
;MVVNYIFDYYFNTNAAAGYCQGDGAVKLGRTCMDKDRELHAKHAGATLTRIREQGPLVHNITNYVVMNFTANALLAAGASPVMAHAVEEVEEMVSLAKALVLNIGTLSREWIESMLRAGNRAAEINIPVVLDPVGAGATRLRTQTARQIIDQTRVSLIRGNASEIISLGKDSARTKGVDSIHSVQEAAHTAQALARELGTGVAITGPTDLVTDGRKTILVDNGHPMMGRVTGTGCVASVLCAAFLAVDTDLVRAGASALALCGMAGEQAGDVSSGPGSFQPAFLDALYRITPEELVAGGKFEVLYV
;
A
#
# COMPACT_ATOMS: atom_id res chain seq x y z
N MET A 1 -15.04 14.45 6.18
CA MET A 1 -14.61 15.10 7.45
C MET A 1 -13.14 14.84 7.75
N VAL A 2 -12.60 13.64 7.60
CA VAL A 2 -11.17 13.32 7.80
C VAL A 2 -10.26 14.00 6.75
N VAL A 3 -10.69 14.08 5.50
CA VAL A 3 -9.94 14.73 4.40
C VAL A 3 -9.73 16.21 4.67
N ASN A 4 -10.76 16.94 5.16
CA ASN A 4 -10.63 18.35 5.50
C ASN A 4 -9.67 18.59 6.68
N TYR A 5 -9.53 17.64 7.62
CA TYR A 5 -8.62 17.76 8.75
C TYR A 5 -7.16 17.57 8.36
N ILE A 6 -6.89 16.59 7.47
CA ILE A 6 -5.54 16.39 6.90
C ILE A 6 -5.18 17.60 6.03
N PHE A 7 -6.14 18.12 5.26
CA PHE A 7 -6.00 19.32 4.43
C PHE A 7 -5.68 20.56 5.27
N ASP A 8 -6.46 20.85 6.33
CA ASP A 8 -6.23 21.99 7.24
C ASP A 8 -4.88 21.91 7.95
N TYR A 9 -4.42 20.69 8.28
CA TYR A 9 -3.12 20.48 8.89
C TYR A 9 -1.99 20.79 7.92
N TYR A 10 -2.02 20.25 6.70
CA TYR A 10 -0.96 20.48 5.69
C TYR A 10 -0.90 21.94 5.23
N PHE A 11 -2.04 22.62 5.11
CA PHE A 11 -2.07 24.02 4.69
C PHE A 11 -1.77 25.02 5.83
N ASN A 12 -2.22 24.76 7.06
CA ASN A 12 -1.99 25.68 8.18
C ASN A 12 -0.62 25.55 8.84
N THR A 13 0.03 24.39 8.80
CA THR A 13 1.38 24.21 9.37
C THR A 13 2.50 24.54 8.40
N ASN A 14 2.27 24.45 7.08
CA ASN A 14 3.25 24.79 6.05
C ASN A 14 3.12 26.24 5.53
N ALA A 15 2.15 27.02 5.98
CA ALA A 15 2.06 28.47 5.70
C ALA A 15 3.23 29.29 6.26
N ALA A 16 4.14 28.68 7.03
CA ALA A 16 5.41 29.30 7.49
C ALA A 16 6.52 29.27 6.43
N ALA A 17 6.38 28.56 5.32
CA ALA A 17 7.32 28.56 4.20
C ALA A 17 6.70 29.34 3.03
N GLY A 18 6.74 30.66 3.14
CA GLY A 18 6.57 31.71 2.15
C GLY A 18 6.17 31.37 0.71
N TYR A 19 4.92 30.91 0.47
CA TYR A 19 4.33 30.93 -0.87
C TYR A 19 2.84 31.26 -0.81
N CYS A 20 2.48 32.38 -1.47
CA CYS A 20 1.16 32.78 -1.94
C CYS A 20 0.16 33.38 -0.94
N GLN A 21 0.34 34.67 -0.62
CA GLN A 21 -0.80 35.56 -0.20
C GLN A 21 -1.34 36.29 -1.44
N GLY A 22 -2.57 36.01 -1.84
CA GLY A 22 -3.34 36.72 -2.87
C GLY A 22 -4.34 35.82 -3.58
N ASP A 23 -5.51 36.34 -3.95
CA ASP A 23 -6.59 35.59 -4.66
C ASP A 23 -6.12 34.90 -5.95
N GLY A 24 -5.10 35.43 -6.62
CA GLY A 24 -4.46 34.82 -7.79
C GLY A 24 -3.65 33.57 -7.47
N ALA A 25 -3.03 33.52 -6.30
CA ALA A 25 -2.18 32.42 -5.85
C ALA A 25 -2.98 31.17 -5.44
N VAL A 26 -4.16 31.34 -4.84
CA VAL A 26 -5.10 30.24 -4.52
C VAL A 26 -5.60 29.58 -5.80
N LYS A 27 -5.85 30.37 -6.85
CA LYS A 27 -6.28 29.85 -8.16
C LYS A 27 -5.16 29.09 -8.88
N LEU A 28 -3.90 29.59 -8.81
CA LEU A 28 -2.73 28.92 -9.39
C LEU A 28 -2.41 27.61 -8.64
N GLY A 29 -2.48 27.61 -7.31
CA GLY A 29 -2.26 26.41 -6.49
C GLY A 29 -3.28 25.30 -6.79
N ARG A 30 -4.57 25.62 -6.89
CA ARG A 30 -5.61 24.64 -7.28
C ARG A 30 -5.40 24.09 -8.68
N THR A 31 -5.05 24.93 -9.64
CA THR A 31 -4.81 24.50 -11.04
C THR A 31 -3.59 23.57 -11.14
N CYS A 32 -2.56 23.76 -10.32
CA CYS A 32 -1.39 22.88 -10.28
C CYS A 32 -1.75 21.50 -9.68
N MET A 33 -2.48 21.49 -8.57
CA MET A 33 -2.94 20.26 -7.90
C MET A 33 -3.88 19.42 -8.80
N ASP A 34 -4.76 20.06 -9.58
CA ASP A 34 -5.64 19.38 -10.52
C ASP A 34 -4.87 18.71 -11.66
N LYS A 35 -3.81 19.35 -12.16
CA LYS A 35 -2.93 18.76 -13.18
C LYS A 35 -2.14 17.57 -12.64
N ASP A 36 -1.61 17.67 -11.43
CA ASP A 36 -0.87 16.56 -10.81
C ASP A 36 -1.77 15.36 -10.55
N ARG A 37 -3.02 15.60 -10.12
CA ARG A 37 -4.05 14.56 -9.97
C ARG A 37 -4.37 13.87 -11.29
N GLU A 38 -4.62 14.65 -12.35
CA GLU A 38 -4.93 14.11 -13.69
C GLU A 38 -3.75 13.32 -14.25
N LEU A 39 -2.54 13.83 -14.09
CA LEU A 39 -1.33 13.13 -14.52
C LEU A 39 -1.15 11.82 -13.77
N HIS A 40 -1.38 11.83 -12.45
CA HIS A 40 -1.30 10.61 -11.63
C HIS A 40 -2.35 9.57 -12.07
N ALA A 41 -3.59 9.98 -12.29
CA ALA A 41 -4.64 9.08 -12.77
C ALA A 41 -4.27 8.43 -14.13
N LYS A 42 -3.74 9.19 -15.07
CA LYS A 42 -3.24 8.66 -16.35
C LYS A 42 -2.11 7.64 -16.15
N HIS A 43 -1.20 7.91 -15.23
CA HIS A 43 -0.14 6.95 -14.88
C HIS A 43 -0.71 5.66 -14.27
N ALA A 44 -1.73 5.76 -13.41
CA ALA A 44 -2.37 4.58 -12.82
C ALA A 44 -2.96 3.65 -13.88
N GLY A 45 -3.72 4.21 -14.85
CA GLY A 45 -4.25 3.45 -15.98
C GLY A 45 -3.14 2.82 -16.84
N ALA A 46 -2.11 3.61 -17.20
CA ALA A 46 -0.97 3.10 -17.97
C ALA A 46 -0.20 1.99 -17.25
N THR A 47 -0.11 2.06 -15.92
CA THR A 47 0.54 1.01 -15.12
C THR A 47 -0.31 -0.25 -15.09
N LEU A 48 -1.63 -0.16 -14.95
CA LEU A 48 -2.53 -1.32 -15.05
C LEU A 48 -2.45 -1.99 -16.43
N THR A 49 -2.36 -1.20 -17.51
CA THR A 49 -2.11 -1.74 -18.86
C THR A 49 -0.83 -2.57 -18.90
N ARG A 50 0.29 -2.01 -18.37
CA ARG A 50 1.57 -2.74 -18.34
C ARG A 50 1.51 -4.03 -17.51
N ILE A 51 0.80 -4.03 -16.38
CA ILE A 51 0.60 -5.25 -15.58
C ILE A 51 -0.08 -6.33 -16.42
N ARG A 52 -1.15 -5.98 -17.13
CA ARG A 52 -1.92 -6.93 -17.96
C ARG A 52 -1.16 -7.44 -19.18
N GLU A 53 -0.34 -6.59 -19.80
CA GLU A 53 0.49 -6.96 -20.94
C GLU A 53 1.70 -7.83 -20.55
N GLN A 54 2.32 -7.54 -19.39
CA GLN A 54 3.57 -8.18 -18.98
C GLN A 54 3.36 -9.41 -18.08
N GLY A 55 2.21 -9.49 -17.38
CA GLY A 55 1.90 -10.57 -16.44
C GLY A 55 2.99 -10.77 -15.37
N PRO A 56 3.47 -9.71 -14.66
CA PRO A 56 4.65 -9.80 -13.80
C PRO A 56 4.48 -10.88 -12.73
N LEU A 57 5.50 -11.74 -12.55
CA LEU A 57 5.52 -12.74 -11.49
C LEU A 57 5.75 -12.04 -10.14
N VAL A 58 4.81 -12.22 -9.23
CA VAL A 58 4.88 -11.72 -7.84
C VAL A 58 5.08 -12.91 -6.90
N HIS A 59 6.26 -12.98 -6.28
CA HIS A 59 6.55 -13.98 -5.26
C HIS A 59 5.96 -13.55 -3.91
N ASN A 60 5.21 -14.46 -3.29
CA ASN A 60 4.51 -14.17 -2.03
C ASN A 60 4.93 -15.17 -0.96
N ILE A 61 5.62 -14.69 0.08
CA ILE A 61 5.74 -15.38 1.35
C ILE A 61 4.70 -14.75 2.26
N THR A 62 3.49 -15.32 2.26
CA THR A 62 2.29 -14.73 2.88
C THR A 62 1.66 -15.66 3.91
N ASN A 63 0.61 -15.23 4.57
CA ASN A 63 -0.05 -15.99 5.63
C ASN A 63 -1.08 -17.01 5.07
N TYR A 64 -1.28 -18.09 5.79
CA TYR A 64 -2.17 -19.20 5.39
C TYR A 64 -3.63 -18.77 5.16
N VAL A 65 -4.09 -17.75 5.87
CA VAL A 65 -5.50 -17.30 5.82
C VAL A 65 -5.85 -16.71 4.45
N VAL A 66 -4.87 -16.12 3.76
CA VAL A 66 -5.13 -15.30 2.56
C VAL A 66 -4.47 -15.81 1.30
N MET A 67 -3.67 -16.89 1.34
CA MET A 67 -2.92 -17.41 0.18
C MET A 67 -3.79 -17.53 -1.08
N ASN A 68 -4.93 -18.19 -0.97
CA ASN A 68 -5.84 -18.40 -2.10
C ASN A 68 -6.42 -17.06 -2.60
N PHE A 69 -6.87 -16.21 -1.69
CA PHE A 69 -7.52 -14.94 -2.04
C PHE A 69 -6.54 -13.97 -2.71
N THR A 70 -5.32 -13.84 -2.18
CA THR A 70 -4.30 -12.96 -2.75
C THR A 70 -3.78 -13.48 -4.10
N ALA A 71 -3.67 -14.80 -4.28
CA ALA A 71 -3.31 -15.40 -5.57
C ALA A 71 -4.37 -15.08 -6.63
N ASN A 72 -5.65 -15.30 -6.31
CA ASN A 72 -6.75 -14.98 -7.23
C ASN A 72 -6.87 -13.49 -7.53
N ALA A 73 -6.59 -12.62 -6.54
CA ALA A 73 -6.59 -11.17 -6.76
C ALA A 73 -5.47 -10.72 -7.73
N LEU A 74 -4.27 -11.31 -7.63
CA LEU A 74 -3.19 -11.06 -8.59
C LEU A 74 -3.58 -11.52 -9.99
N LEU A 75 -4.12 -12.74 -10.13
CA LEU A 75 -4.60 -13.27 -11.42
C LEU A 75 -5.70 -12.38 -12.02
N ALA A 76 -6.65 -11.95 -11.21
CA ALA A 76 -7.74 -11.07 -11.65
C ALA A 76 -7.20 -9.70 -12.12
N ALA A 77 -6.17 -9.15 -11.46
CA ALA A 77 -5.55 -7.89 -11.86
C ALA A 77 -4.65 -8.02 -13.11
N GLY A 78 -4.27 -9.24 -13.51
CA GLY A 78 -3.41 -9.53 -14.66
C GLY A 78 -1.95 -9.83 -14.32
N ALA A 79 -1.62 -10.02 -13.04
CA ALA A 79 -0.28 -10.46 -12.59
C ALA A 79 -0.24 -11.97 -12.36
N SER A 80 0.96 -12.54 -12.28
CA SER A 80 1.20 -13.97 -12.03
C SER A 80 1.63 -14.20 -10.58
N PRO A 81 0.88 -14.94 -9.74
CA PRO A 81 1.28 -15.24 -8.37
C PRO A 81 2.14 -16.49 -8.26
N VAL A 82 3.07 -16.51 -7.30
CA VAL A 82 3.68 -17.73 -6.78
C VAL A 82 3.75 -17.66 -5.26
N MET A 83 3.30 -18.75 -4.59
CA MET A 83 3.20 -18.86 -3.13
C MET A 83 4.25 -19.87 -2.60
N ALA A 84 5.54 -19.57 -2.83
CA ALA A 84 6.64 -20.40 -2.39
C ALA A 84 7.22 -19.86 -1.06
N HIS A 85 7.38 -20.74 -0.08
CA HIS A 85 7.86 -20.38 1.25
C HIS A 85 8.86 -21.38 1.85
N ALA A 86 9.17 -22.47 1.15
CA ALA A 86 10.19 -23.41 1.62
C ALA A 86 11.58 -22.75 1.59
N VAL A 87 12.34 -22.91 2.69
CA VAL A 87 13.66 -22.29 2.87
C VAL A 87 14.63 -22.68 1.74
N GLU A 88 14.44 -23.89 1.20
CA GLU A 88 15.28 -24.48 0.16
C GLU A 88 15.09 -23.86 -1.22
N GLU A 89 13.92 -23.22 -1.49
CA GLU A 89 13.59 -22.73 -2.84
C GLU A 89 13.42 -21.21 -2.93
N VAL A 90 13.25 -20.49 -1.81
CA VAL A 90 12.84 -19.08 -1.83
C VAL A 90 13.82 -18.16 -2.56
N GLU A 91 15.12 -18.44 -2.52
CA GLU A 91 16.16 -17.64 -3.21
C GLU A 91 16.13 -17.87 -4.72
N GLU A 92 15.86 -19.10 -5.15
CA GLU A 92 15.67 -19.42 -6.57
C GLU A 92 14.37 -18.80 -7.08
N MET A 93 13.28 -18.98 -6.34
CA MET A 93 11.97 -18.48 -6.72
C MET A 93 11.94 -16.94 -6.83
N VAL A 94 12.52 -16.23 -5.86
CA VAL A 94 12.59 -14.75 -5.92
C VAL A 94 13.43 -14.26 -7.08
N SER A 95 14.41 -15.06 -7.53
CA SER A 95 15.26 -14.71 -8.68
C SER A 95 14.49 -14.73 -10.01
N LEU A 96 13.37 -15.42 -10.09
CA LEU A 96 12.46 -15.45 -11.24
C LEU A 96 11.40 -14.34 -11.18
N ALA A 97 11.14 -13.78 -9.98
CA ALA A 97 10.08 -12.83 -9.74
C ALA A 97 10.44 -11.40 -10.20
N LYS A 98 9.39 -10.55 -10.31
CA LYS A 98 9.50 -9.11 -10.56
C LYS A 98 9.19 -8.27 -9.32
N ALA A 99 8.60 -8.88 -8.29
CA ALA A 99 8.38 -8.29 -6.98
C ALA A 99 8.25 -9.40 -5.92
N LEU A 100 8.55 -9.05 -4.66
CA LEU A 100 8.40 -9.92 -3.50
C LEU A 100 7.43 -9.29 -2.49
N VAL A 101 6.53 -10.11 -1.95
CA VAL A 101 5.65 -9.75 -0.83
C VAL A 101 6.03 -10.56 0.40
N LEU A 102 6.27 -9.88 1.51
CA LEU A 102 6.53 -10.46 2.82
C LEU A 102 5.39 -10.09 3.77
N ASN A 103 4.53 -11.04 4.12
CA ASN A 103 3.37 -10.83 4.98
C ASN A 103 3.49 -11.70 6.25
N ILE A 104 3.56 -11.05 7.40
CA ILE A 104 3.83 -11.69 8.69
C ILE A 104 2.58 -12.17 9.44
N GLY A 105 1.46 -12.42 8.75
CA GLY A 105 0.17 -12.74 9.39
C GLY A 105 0.14 -14.05 10.17
N THR A 106 0.89 -15.08 9.74
CA THR A 106 0.99 -16.39 10.43
C THR A 106 2.44 -16.85 10.47
N LEU A 107 3.20 -16.37 11.45
CA LEU A 107 4.64 -16.61 11.55
C LEU A 107 4.99 -17.99 12.10
N SER A 108 6.00 -18.62 11.51
CA SER A 108 6.82 -19.68 12.08
C SER A 108 8.31 -19.32 11.97
N ARG A 109 9.20 -20.09 12.59
CA ARG A 109 10.64 -19.84 12.50
C ARG A 109 11.14 -20.01 11.07
N GLU A 110 10.69 -21.03 10.40
CA GLU A 110 11.03 -21.35 9.01
C GLU A 110 10.56 -20.23 8.08
N TRP A 111 9.37 -19.69 8.30
CA TRP A 111 8.85 -18.58 7.49
C TRP A 111 9.64 -17.30 7.69
N ILE A 112 10.07 -17.00 8.91
CA ILE A 112 10.93 -15.84 9.18
C ILE A 112 12.26 -16.00 8.46
N GLU A 113 12.87 -17.20 8.51
CA GLU A 113 14.11 -17.50 7.78
C GLU A 113 13.91 -17.34 6.27
N SER A 114 12.84 -17.91 5.70
CA SER A 114 12.50 -17.78 4.29
C SER A 114 12.32 -16.33 3.86
N MET A 115 11.61 -15.51 4.66
CA MET A 115 11.41 -14.08 4.41
C MET A 115 12.73 -13.31 4.37
N LEU A 116 13.64 -13.58 5.30
CA LEU A 116 14.95 -12.94 5.34
C LEU A 116 15.83 -13.34 4.17
N ARG A 117 15.88 -14.63 3.81
CA ARG A 117 16.65 -15.11 2.65
C ARG A 117 16.10 -14.51 1.35
N ALA A 118 14.79 -14.62 1.12
CA ALA A 118 14.16 -14.04 -0.08
C ALA A 118 14.33 -12.52 -0.15
N GLY A 119 14.19 -11.81 0.98
CA GLY A 119 14.38 -10.37 1.04
C GLY A 119 15.81 -9.92 0.72
N ASN A 120 16.82 -10.64 1.23
CA ASN A 120 18.22 -10.38 0.92
C ASN A 120 18.51 -10.67 -0.56
N ARG A 121 18.00 -11.77 -1.09
CA ARG A 121 18.16 -12.09 -2.52
C ARG A 121 17.47 -11.05 -3.40
N ALA A 122 16.27 -10.59 -3.04
CA ALA A 122 15.57 -9.50 -3.73
C ALA A 122 16.41 -8.20 -3.78
N ALA A 123 17.07 -7.87 -2.67
CA ALA A 123 17.95 -6.70 -2.60
C ALA A 123 19.16 -6.81 -3.53
N GLU A 124 19.80 -8.01 -3.60
CA GLU A 124 20.94 -8.28 -4.51
C GLU A 124 20.58 -8.10 -5.99
N ILE A 125 19.38 -8.54 -6.38
CA ILE A 125 18.92 -8.47 -7.78
C ILE A 125 18.04 -7.25 -8.07
N ASN A 126 17.88 -6.33 -7.08
CA ASN A 126 17.15 -5.06 -7.18
C ASN A 126 15.69 -5.19 -7.61
N ILE A 127 14.97 -6.21 -7.15
CA ILE A 127 13.52 -6.27 -7.29
C ILE A 127 12.81 -5.65 -6.06
N PRO A 128 11.64 -5.01 -6.23
CA PRO A 128 10.92 -4.38 -5.14
C PRO A 128 10.38 -5.41 -4.14
N VAL A 129 10.44 -5.02 -2.85
CA VAL A 129 9.91 -5.79 -1.72
C VAL A 129 8.80 -5.01 -1.05
N VAL A 130 7.62 -5.60 -0.91
CA VAL A 130 6.50 -5.05 -0.13
C VAL A 130 6.40 -5.81 1.18
N LEU A 131 6.50 -5.10 2.30
CA LEU A 131 6.28 -5.65 3.64
C LEU A 131 4.87 -5.32 4.10
N ASP A 132 4.12 -6.35 4.49
CA ASP A 132 2.82 -6.25 5.18
C ASP A 132 3.00 -6.70 6.64
N PRO A 133 3.18 -5.76 7.59
CA PRO A 133 3.52 -6.06 8.99
C PRO A 133 2.28 -6.43 9.80
N VAL A 134 1.46 -7.36 9.31
CA VAL A 134 0.18 -7.77 9.91
C VAL A 134 0.28 -8.00 11.41
N GLY A 135 -0.41 -7.16 12.18
CA GLY A 135 -0.49 -7.27 13.64
C GLY A 135 0.79 -6.82 14.37
N ALA A 136 1.69 -6.06 13.72
CA ALA A 136 2.75 -5.36 14.42
C ALA A 136 2.13 -4.45 15.50
N GLY A 137 2.74 -4.42 16.69
CA GLY A 137 2.18 -3.79 17.88
C GLY A 137 1.32 -4.71 18.76
N ALA A 138 0.68 -5.74 18.18
CA ALA A 138 -0.17 -6.66 18.95
C ALA A 138 0.65 -7.69 19.77
N THR A 139 1.76 -8.16 19.21
CA THR A 139 2.67 -9.09 19.91
C THR A 139 4.14 -8.71 19.69
N ARG A 140 4.98 -9.08 20.67
CA ARG A 140 6.43 -8.85 20.59
C ARG A 140 7.03 -9.55 19.37
N LEU A 141 6.63 -10.80 19.07
CA LEU A 141 7.14 -11.57 17.95
C LEU A 141 6.89 -10.82 16.63
N ARG A 142 5.65 -10.37 16.37
CA ARG A 142 5.28 -9.67 15.12
C ARG A 142 6.06 -8.38 14.95
N THR A 143 6.10 -7.55 16.00
CA THR A 143 6.82 -6.27 15.94
C THR A 143 8.32 -6.47 15.71
N GLN A 144 8.93 -7.44 16.40
CA GLN A 144 10.35 -7.74 16.24
C GLN A 144 10.65 -8.31 14.87
N THR A 145 9.81 -9.21 14.34
CA THR A 145 10.00 -9.76 12.98
C THR A 145 9.88 -8.68 11.92
N ALA A 146 8.86 -7.80 12.02
CA ALA A 146 8.73 -6.70 11.07
C ALA A 146 9.97 -5.79 11.07
N ARG A 147 10.47 -5.41 12.25
CA ARG A 147 11.71 -4.63 12.39
C ARG A 147 12.92 -5.37 11.86
N GLN A 148 13.05 -6.66 12.17
CA GLN A 148 14.16 -7.48 11.65
C GLN A 148 14.17 -7.54 10.12
N ILE A 149 13.01 -7.70 9.48
CA ILE A 149 12.91 -7.65 8.01
C ILE A 149 13.35 -6.28 7.49
N ILE A 150 12.87 -5.18 8.10
CA ILE A 150 13.24 -3.81 7.71
C ILE A 150 14.76 -3.59 7.84
N ASP A 151 15.35 -4.05 8.95
CA ASP A 151 16.77 -3.82 9.25
C ASP A 151 17.72 -4.68 8.40
N GLN A 152 17.29 -5.88 8.02
CA GLN A 152 18.15 -6.88 7.34
C GLN A 152 17.88 -7.02 5.85
N THR A 153 16.81 -6.41 5.33
CA THR A 153 16.48 -6.47 3.91
C THR A 153 16.21 -5.07 3.35
N ARG A 154 16.12 -4.93 2.03
CA ARG A 154 15.78 -3.67 1.39
C ARG A 154 14.29 -3.61 1.06
N VAL A 155 13.47 -3.20 2.03
CA VAL A 155 12.03 -3.01 1.81
C VAL A 155 11.78 -1.77 0.95
N SER A 156 11.04 -1.92 -0.15
CA SER A 156 10.67 -0.82 -1.06
C SER A 156 9.40 -0.09 -0.59
N LEU A 157 8.42 -0.84 -0.06
CA LEU A 157 7.18 -0.29 0.44
C LEU A 157 6.73 -1.06 1.69
N ILE A 158 6.41 -0.35 2.75
CA ILE A 158 5.75 -0.89 3.95
C ILE A 158 4.27 -0.53 3.84
N ARG A 159 3.37 -1.51 3.81
CA ARG A 159 1.93 -1.28 3.79
C ARG A 159 1.27 -1.86 5.04
N GLY A 160 0.62 -1.04 5.83
CA GLY A 160 -0.08 -1.45 7.05
C GLY A 160 -1.29 -0.54 7.36
N ASN A 161 -2.05 -0.88 8.40
CA ASN A 161 -3.00 0.07 8.98
C ASN A 161 -2.28 1.08 9.90
N ALA A 162 -3.00 2.11 10.37
CA ALA A 162 -2.42 3.16 11.20
C ALA A 162 -1.69 2.62 12.44
N SER A 163 -2.29 1.66 13.15
CA SER A 163 -1.70 1.10 14.37
C SER A 163 -0.46 0.25 14.11
N GLU A 164 -0.42 -0.48 13.01
CA GLU A 164 0.76 -1.24 12.56
C GLU A 164 1.91 -0.30 12.23
N ILE A 165 1.67 0.76 11.46
CA ILE A 165 2.71 1.74 11.10
C ILE A 165 3.22 2.50 12.32
N ILE A 166 2.35 2.98 13.22
CA ILE A 166 2.76 3.64 14.47
C ILE A 166 3.66 2.71 15.31
N SER A 167 3.34 1.41 15.37
CA SER A 167 4.12 0.44 16.15
C SER A 167 5.54 0.21 15.63
N LEU A 168 5.81 0.54 14.37
CA LEU A 168 7.14 0.47 13.76
C LEU A 168 7.97 1.73 14.02
N GLY A 169 7.36 2.86 14.38
CA GLY A 169 8.07 4.10 14.70
C GLY A 169 8.91 3.99 15.99
N LYS A 170 9.93 4.84 16.10
CA LYS A 170 10.87 4.84 17.24
C LYS A 170 10.21 5.21 18.57
N ASP A 171 9.17 6.04 18.55
CA ASP A 171 8.47 6.55 19.73
C ASP A 171 7.29 5.68 20.20
N SER A 172 7.11 4.50 19.63
CA SER A 172 5.97 3.61 19.90
C SER A 172 5.82 3.17 21.38
N ALA A 173 6.82 3.44 22.21
CA ALA A 173 6.76 3.14 23.66
C ALA A 173 5.91 4.15 24.48
N ARG A 174 5.52 5.29 23.90
CA ARG A 174 4.82 6.40 24.61
C ARG A 174 3.32 6.49 24.36
N THR A 175 2.78 5.81 23.34
CA THR A 175 1.38 5.96 22.92
C THR A 175 0.48 4.86 23.49
N LYS A 176 0.16 4.92 24.78
CA LYS A 176 -0.99 4.23 25.36
C LYS A 176 -2.07 5.29 25.67
N GLY A 177 -3.11 5.34 24.83
CA GLY A 177 -4.35 6.06 25.13
C GLY A 177 -4.52 7.42 24.44
N VAL A 178 -4.73 7.43 23.12
CA VAL A 178 -5.06 8.65 22.37
C VAL A 178 -6.31 8.41 21.52
N ASP A 179 -7.20 9.41 21.51
CA ASP A 179 -8.45 9.43 20.73
C ASP A 179 -8.22 9.21 19.23
N SER A 180 -9.20 8.62 18.54
CA SER A 180 -9.10 8.16 17.15
C SER A 180 -8.67 9.23 16.13
N ILE A 181 -8.88 10.51 16.38
CA ILE A 181 -8.48 11.63 15.50
C ILE A 181 -6.97 11.90 15.60
N HIS A 182 -6.41 11.85 16.81
CA HIS A 182 -4.96 12.00 17.01
C HIS A 182 -4.20 10.83 16.40
N SER A 183 -4.78 9.63 16.35
CA SER A 183 -4.14 8.44 15.77
C SER A 183 -3.89 8.52 14.27
N VAL A 184 -4.73 9.20 13.48
CA VAL A 184 -4.55 9.34 12.02
C VAL A 184 -3.43 10.34 11.70
N GLN A 185 -3.36 11.46 12.42
CA GLN A 185 -2.28 12.45 12.27
C GLN A 185 -0.94 11.86 12.72
N GLU A 186 -0.92 11.17 13.85
CA GLU A 186 0.27 10.48 14.36
C GLU A 186 0.75 9.42 13.37
N ALA A 187 -0.16 8.66 12.77
CA ALA A 187 0.17 7.67 11.75
C ALA A 187 0.79 8.31 10.51
N ALA A 188 0.24 9.44 10.02
CA ALA A 188 0.79 10.15 8.87
C ALA A 188 2.20 10.69 9.14
N HIS A 189 2.43 11.31 10.32
CA HIS A 189 3.77 11.74 10.73
C HIS A 189 4.76 10.60 10.86
N THR A 190 4.32 9.49 11.48
CA THR A 190 5.14 8.30 11.62
C THR A 190 5.51 7.73 10.26
N ALA A 191 4.55 7.65 9.34
CA ALA A 191 4.78 7.17 7.97
C ALA A 191 5.82 8.02 7.24
N GLN A 192 5.71 9.36 7.31
CA GLN A 192 6.67 10.27 6.69
C GLN A 192 8.07 10.16 7.32
N ALA A 193 8.14 10.05 8.64
CA ALA A 193 9.40 9.88 9.36
C ALA A 193 10.08 8.56 8.99
N LEU A 194 9.34 7.45 8.99
CA LEU A 194 9.82 6.13 8.56
C LEU A 194 10.29 6.14 7.10
N ALA A 195 9.49 6.74 6.21
CA ALA A 195 9.82 6.81 4.80
C ALA A 195 11.14 7.54 4.57
N ARG A 196 11.37 8.69 5.24
CA ARG A 196 12.63 9.46 5.16
C ARG A 196 13.80 8.70 5.76
N GLU A 197 13.61 8.10 6.93
CA GLU A 197 14.67 7.41 7.66
C GLU A 197 15.16 6.17 6.90
N LEU A 198 14.22 5.39 6.36
CA LEU A 198 14.52 4.12 5.70
C LEU A 198 14.76 4.28 4.18
N GLY A 199 14.45 5.43 3.59
CA GLY A 199 14.49 5.63 2.14
C GLY A 199 13.49 4.72 1.40
N THR A 200 12.32 4.45 2.00
CA THR A 200 11.29 3.54 1.51
C THR A 200 9.95 4.26 1.33
N GLY A 201 9.03 3.66 0.60
CA GLY A 201 7.63 4.07 0.62
C GLY A 201 6.90 3.54 1.86
N VAL A 202 5.94 4.30 2.38
CA VAL A 202 5.02 3.83 3.43
C VAL A 202 3.59 4.08 2.97
N ALA A 203 2.76 3.04 3.03
CA ALA A 203 1.35 3.09 2.72
C ALA A 203 0.52 2.77 3.98
N ILE A 204 -0.37 3.68 4.36
CA ILE A 204 -1.36 3.46 5.43
C ILE A 204 -2.71 3.25 4.79
N THR A 205 -3.39 2.16 5.15
CA THR A 205 -4.74 1.90 4.69
C THR A 205 -5.77 2.17 5.79
N GLY A 206 -6.88 2.79 5.38
CA GLY A 206 -7.96 3.21 6.26
C GLY A 206 -9.19 3.68 5.48
N PRO A 207 -10.05 4.54 6.06
CA PRO A 207 -11.15 5.17 5.33
C PRO A 207 -10.68 6.03 4.16
N THR A 208 -9.55 6.70 4.30
CA THR A 208 -8.73 7.32 3.25
C THR A 208 -7.35 6.72 3.37
N ASP A 209 -6.82 6.18 2.28
CA ASP A 209 -5.48 5.62 2.24
C ASP A 209 -4.45 6.74 2.03
N LEU A 210 -3.22 6.55 2.54
CA LEU A 210 -2.11 7.49 2.40
C LEU A 210 -0.87 6.72 1.92
N VAL A 211 -0.19 7.24 0.90
CA VAL A 211 1.11 6.72 0.45
C VAL A 211 2.14 7.83 0.40
N THR A 212 3.29 7.63 1.01
CA THR A 212 4.34 8.65 1.11
C THR A 212 5.75 8.07 0.99
N ASP A 213 6.69 8.87 0.45
CA ASP A 213 8.14 8.66 0.54
C ASP A 213 8.82 9.63 1.52
N GLY A 214 8.00 10.38 2.27
CA GLY A 214 8.43 11.43 3.18
C GLY A 214 8.63 12.80 2.53
N ARG A 215 8.53 12.93 1.20
CA ARG A 215 8.60 14.19 0.44
C ARG A 215 7.30 14.47 -0.30
N LYS A 216 6.77 13.44 -0.94
CA LYS A 216 5.50 13.44 -1.64
C LYS A 216 4.54 12.53 -0.91
N THR A 217 3.28 12.91 -0.82
CA THR A 217 2.20 12.12 -0.26
C THR A 217 1.04 12.10 -1.26
N ILE A 218 0.45 10.94 -1.48
CA ILE A 218 -0.79 10.80 -2.24
C ILE A 218 -1.84 10.19 -1.32
N LEU A 219 -2.98 10.85 -1.23
CA LEU A 219 -4.17 10.32 -0.58
C LEU A 219 -5.05 9.63 -1.62
N VAL A 220 -5.70 8.54 -1.23
CA VAL A 220 -6.63 7.78 -2.07
C VAL A 220 -7.93 7.59 -1.30
N ASP A 221 -9.03 8.09 -1.86
CA ASP A 221 -10.35 8.08 -1.21
C ASP A 221 -11.32 7.08 -1.90
N ASN A 222 -10.77 6.01 -2.45
CA ASN A 222 -11.52 4.88 -2.95
C ASN A 222 -11.66 3.81 -1.88
N GLY A 223 -12.81 3.17 -1.81
CA GLY A 223 -13.05 2.06 -0.92
C GLY A 223 -14.51 1.90 -0.48
N HIS A 224 -14.81 0.77 0.14
CA HIS A 224 -16.15 0.46 0.63
C HIS A 224 -16.08 -0.16 2.03
N PRO A 225 -16.99 0.19 2.97
CA PRO A 225 -16.97 -0.32 4.36
C PRO A 225 -17.03 -1.87 4.46
N MET A 226 -17.60 -2.55 3.47
CA MET A 226 -17.66 -4.01 3.40
C MET A 226 -16.27 -4.65 3.31
N MET A 227 -15.25 -3.95 2.78
CA MET A 227 -13.87 -4.45 2.75
C MET A 227 -13.37 -4.82 4.15
N GLY A 228 -13.76 -4.07 5.19
CA GLY A 228 -13.42 -4.37 6.58
C GLY A 228 -14.17 -5.57 7.17
N ARG A 229 -15.13 -6.16 6.45
CA ARG A 229 -15.91 -7.34 6.85
C ARG A 229 -15.46 -8.64 6.16
N VAL A 230 -14.50 -8.54 5.23
CA VAL A 230 -13.92 -9.68 4.52
C VAL A 230 -12.44 -9.77 4.84
N THR A 231 -12.02 -10.92 5.39
CA THR A 231 -10.60 -11.11 5.74
C THR A 231 -9.74 -11.12 4.48
N GLY A 232 -8.56 -10.52 4.56
CA GLY A 232 -7.57 -10.55 3.50
C GLY A 232 -7.62 -9.38 2.50
N THR A 233 -8.63 -8.50 2.52
CA THR A 233 -8.68 -7.32 1.64
C THR A 233 -7.45 -6.41 1.80
N GLY A 234 -6.96 -6.25 3.04
CA GLY A 234 -5.69 -5.58 3.29
C GLY A 234 -4.52 -6.31 2.64
N CYS A 235 -4.39 -7.62 2.82
CA CYS A 235 -3.33 -8.40 2.20
C CYS A 235 -3.41 -8.36 0.65
N VAL A 236 -4.62 -8.27 0.07
CA VAL A 236 -4.81 -8.01 -1.36
C VAL A 236 -4.23 -6.66 -1.75
N ALA A 237 -4.47 -5.59 -0.98
CA ALA A 237 -3.85 -4.29 -1.23
C ALA A 237 -2.31 -4.39 -1.28
N SER A 238 -1.68 -5.17 -0.38
CA SER A 238 -0.23 -5.38 -0.38
C SER A 238 0.29 -6.11 -1.64
N VAL A 239 -0.40 -7.16 -2.09
CA VAL A 239 0.03 -7.89 -3.32
C VAL A 239 -0.22 -7.06 -4.58
N LEU A 240 -1.28 -6.23 -4.62
CA LEU A 240 -1.50 -5.27 -5.70
C LEU A 240 -0.41 -4.20 -5.72
N CYS A 241 0.00 -3.65 -4.57
CA CYS A 241 1.16 -2.76 -4.50
C CYS A 241 2.41 -3.39 -5.11
N ALA A 242 2.67 -4.66 -4.82
CA ALA A 242 3.81 -5.40 -5.40
C ALA A 242 3.68 -5.55 -6.92
N ALA A 243 2.48 -5.86 -7.45
CA ALA A 243 2.24 -5.96 -8.88
C ALA A 243 2.47 -4.63 -9.61
N PHE A 244 2.04 -3.51 -9.00
CA PHE A 244 2.29 -2.17 -9.55
C PHE A 244 3.78 -1.80 -9.49
N LEU A 245 4.47 -2.09 -8.39
CA LEU A 245 5.91 -1.85 -8.23
C LEU A 245 6.76 -2.72 -9.17
N ALA A 246 6.27 -3.87 -9.58
CA ALA A 246 6.95 -4.73 -10.55
C ALA A 246 7.13 -4.06 -11.93
N VAL A 247 6.30 -3.07 -12.26
CA VAL A 247 6.28 -2.38 -13.57
C VAL A 247 6.39 -0.85 -13.47
N ASP A 248 6.43 -0.29 -12.24
CA ASP A 248 6.61 1.15 -11.98
C ASP A 248 7.56 1.36 -10.78
N THR A 249 8.64 2.11 -11.00
CA THR A 249 9.68 2.33 -9.99
C THR A 249 9.39 3.49 -9.02
N ASP A 250 8.38 4.32 -9.28
CA ASP A 250 7.96 5.39 -8.36
C ASP A 250 7.09 4.76 -7.24
N LEU A 251 7.65 4.67 -6.04
CA LEU A 251 7.05 3.99 -4.89
C LEU A 251 5.67 4.57 -4.50
N VAL A 252 5.57 5.90 -4.49
CA VAL A 252 4.34 6.60 -4.09
C VAL A 252 3.26 6.45 -5.16
N ARG A 253 3.64 6.60 -6.42
CA ARG A 253 2.73 6.48 -7.55
C ARG A 253 2.21 5.05 -7.70
N ALA A 254 3.09 4.05 -7.67
CA ALA A 254 2.71 2.65 -7.76
C ALA A 254 1.80 2.22 -6.61
N GLY A 255 2.17 2.57 -5.37
CA GLY A 255 1.37 2.26 -4.19
C GLY A 255 -0.02 2.90 -4.23
N ALA A 256 -0.12 4.20 -4.53
CA ALA A 256 -1.41 4.90 -4.61
C ALA A 256 -2.30 4.35 -5.75
N SER A 257 -1.70 4.02 -6.91
CA SER A 257 -2.44 3.42 -8.03
C SER A 257 -3.00 2.05 -7.69
N ALA A 258 -2.23 1.22 -6.97
CA ALA A 258 -2.67 -0.09 -6.50
C ALA A 258 -3.82 0.02 -5.49
N LEU A 259 -3.74 0.98 -4.55
CA LEU A 259 -4.78 1.21 -3.56
C LEU A 259 -6.06 1.74 -4.21
N ALA A 260 -5.97 2.61 -5.23
CA ALA A 260 -7.12 3.06 -5.98
C ALA A 260 -7.81 1.91 -6.72
N LEU A 261 -7.06 1.03 -7.40
CA LEU A 261 -7.63 -0.18 -8.03
C LEU A 261 -8.32 -1.07 -7.00
N CYS A 262 -7.68 -1.30 -5.86
CA CYS A 262 -8.24 -2.09 -4.75
C CYS A 262 -9.52 -1.47 -4.21
N GLY A 263 -9.51 -0.16 -3.95
CA GLY A 263 -10.65 0.59 -3.44
C GLY A 263 -11.83 0.62 -4.42
N MET A 264 -11.58 0.87 -5.71
CA MET A 264 -12.61 0.83 -6.76
C MET A 264 -13.23 -0.55 -6.91
N ALA A 265 -12.43 -1.61 -6.83
CA ALA A 265 -12.95 -2.98 -6.82
C ALA A 265 -13.85 -3.22 -5.60
N GLY A 266 -13.47 -2.65 -4.45
CA GLY A 266 -14.31 -2.66 -3.25
C GLY A 266 -15.62 -1.90 -3.41
N GLU A 267 -15.62 -0.73 -4.06
CA GLU A 267 -16.82 0.05 -4.38
C GLU A 267 -17.77 -0.75 -5.29
N GLN A 268 -17.27 -1.23 -6.45
CA GLN A 268 -18.08 -2.02 -7.39
C GLN A 268 -18.61 -3.31 -6.78
N ALA A 269 -17.83 -3.99 -5.95
CA ALA A 269 -18.30 -5.18 -5.23
C ALA A 269 -19.36 -4.84 -4.20
N GLY A 270 -19.23 -3.72 -3.49
CA GLY A 270 -20.19 -3.24 -2.50
C GLY A 270 -21.56 -2.98 -3.10
N ASP A 271 -21.59 -2.37 -4.28
CA ASP A 271 -22.83 -2.01 -5.00
C ASP A 271 -23.68 -3.24 -5.40
N VAL A 272 -23.05 -4.39 -5.65
CA VAL A 272 -23.74 -5.59 -6.12
C VAL A 272 -23.88 -6.69 -5.08
N SER A 273 -23.27 -6.53 -3.90
CA SER A 273 -23.23 -7.57 -2.87
C SER A 273 -24.28 -7.37 -1.80
N SER A 274 -24.97 -8.44 -1.41
CA SER A 274 -25.91 -8.45 -0.28
C SER A 274 -25.25 -8.66 1.10
N GLY A 275 -23.95 -9.01 1.12
CA GLY A 275 -23.19 -9.25 2.35
C GLY A 275 -21.78 -9.76 2.10
N PRO A 276 -20.99 -10.06 3.17
CA PRO A 276 -19.58 -10.44 3.03
C PRO A 276 -19.34 -11.68 2.17
N GLY A 277 -20.28 -12.63 2.17
CA GLY A 277 -20.16 -13.86 1.39
C GLY A 277 -20.21 -13.64 -0.12
N SER A 278 -21.06 -12.74 -0.59
CA SER A 278 -21.14 -12.35 -2.02
C SER A 278 -20.12 -11.28 -2.39
N PHE A 279 -19.63 -10.51 -1.43
CA PHE A 279 -18.66 -9.45 -1.67
C PHE A 279 -17.30 -9.98 -2.18
N GLN A 280 -16.76 -11.04 -1.59
CA GLN A 280 -15.44 -11.54 -1.97
C GLN A 280 -15.36 -11.99 -3.44
N PRO A 281 -16.25 -12.83 -3.99
CA PRO A 281 -16.23 -13.13 -5.42
C PRO A 281 -16.51 -11.89 -6.28
N ALA A 282 -17.45 -11.02 -5.90
CA ALA A 282 -17.72 -9.79 -6.62
C ALA A 282 -16.51 -8.85 -6.67
N PHE A 283 -15.69 -8.84 -5.61
CA PHE A 283 -14.45 -8.08 -5.55
C PHE A 283 -13.39 -8.60 -6.54
N LEU A 284 -13.25 -9.93 -6.66
CA LEU A 284 -12.36 -10.53 -7.66
C LEU A 284 -12.85 -10.25 -9.08
N ASP A 285 -14.16 -10.35 -9.32
CA ASP A 285 -14.76 -10.01 -10.60
C ASP A 285 -14.55 -8.53 -10.96
N ALA A 286 -14.63 -7.63 -9.98
CA ALA A 286 -14.38 -6.21 -10.18
C ALA A 286 -12.90 -5.94 -10.53
N LEU A 287 -11.95 -6.56 -9.81
CA LEU A 287 -10.51 -6.47 -10.15
C LEU A 287 -10.23 -6.89 -11.59
N TYR A 288 -10.90 -7.95 -12.07
CA TYR A 288 -10.77 -8.42 -13.44
C TYR A 288 -11.37 -7.44 -14.46
N ARG A 289 -12.55 -6.88 -14.17
CA ARG A 289 -13.32 -6.06 -15.12
C ARG A 289 -12.83 -4.63 -15.22
N ILE A 290 -12.37 -4.00 -14.13
CA ILE A 290 -11.93 -2.59 -14.13
C ILE A 290 -10.90 -2.38 -15.24
N THR A 291 -11.23 -1.53 -16.21
CA THR A 291 -10.30 -1.18 -17.30
C THR A 291 -9.32 -0.09 -16.88
N PRO A 292 -8.19 0.08 -17.60
CA PRO A 292 -7.28 1.20 -17.39
C PRO A 292 -7.99 2.56 -17.45
N GLU A 293 -8.93 2.73 -18.39
CA GLU A 293 -9.70 3.95 -18.57
C GLU A 293 -10.65 4.20 -17.40
N GLU A 294 -11.27 3.16 -16.86
CA GLU A 294 -12.09 3.26 -15.64
C GLU A 294 -11.24 3.62 -14.42
N LEU A 295 -10.03 3.09 -14.30
CA LEU A 295 -9.09 3.46 -13.21
C LEU A 295 -8.67 4.94 -13.33
N VAL A 296 -8.45 5.45 -14.56
CA VAL A 296 -8.18 6.88 -14.80
C VAL A 296 -9.37 7.74 -14.37
N ALA A 297 -10.59 7.35 -14.74
CA ALA A 297 -11.79 8.13 -14.47
C ALA A 297 -12.26 8.07 -13.01
N GLY A 298 -12.10 6.91 -12.36
CA GLY A 298 -12.64 6.61 -11.02
C GLY A 298 -11.65 6.74 -9.88
N GLY A 299 -10.35 6.83 -10.16
CA GLY A 299 -9.33 6.99 -9.12
C GLY A 299 -9.43 8.35 -8.42
N LYS A 300 -9.66 8.32 -7.09
CA LYS A 300 -9.85 9.51 -6.25
C LYS A 300 -8.54 9.88 -5.56
N PHE A 301 -7.69 10.61 -6.28
CA PHE A 301 -6.35 10.98 -5.81
C PHE A 301 -6.29 12.43 -5.34
N GLU A 302 -5.51 12.67 -4.28
CA GLU A 302 -5.06 14.00 -3.87
C GLU A 302 -3.54 13.96 -3.67
N VAL A 303 -2.81 14.85 -4.35
CA VAL A 303 -1.33 14.89 -4.33
C VAL A 303 -0.88 16.04 -3.46
N LEU A 304 -0.05 15.74 -2.45
CA LEU A 304 0.49 16.69 -1.49
C LEU A 304 2.03 16.63 -1.50
N TYR A 305 2.68 17.79 -1.46
CA TYR A 305 4.13 17.91 -1.31
C TYR A 305 4.46 18.43 0.10
N VAL A 306 5.47 17.81 0.76
CA VAL A 306 5.85 18.08 2.15
C VAL A 306 7.16 18.87 2.20
#